data_4fd8e9509f0325047ca862789287f3bf
#
_entry.id   4fd8e9509f0325047ca862789287f3bf
#
_cell.length_a   1.000
_cell.length_b   1.000
_cell.length_c   1.000
_cell.angle_alpha   90.00
_cell.angle_beta   90.00
_cell.angle_gamma   90.00
#
_symmetry.space_group_name_H-M   'P 1'
#
loop_
_entity.id
_entity.type
_entity.pdbx_description
1 polymer ?
#
loop_
_entity_poly.entity_id
_entity_poly.type
_entity_poly.pdbx_seq_one_letter_code
_entity_poly.pdbx_strand_id
1 'polypeptide(L)'
;MMHLLPKTLCFLLISTALCLALLPASALAGEGSWEEQEEAVLLLNDLRERQGLAPLHWNPSSQLQEAARVRAREIARSFSHTRPDGRSCGSVLDDFGIAFSRWGENIAYGTRMTPARAIGSWSRSQGHRENMLEPRFREVGLASWHDGQGNVYWIQIFLTR
;
A
#
# COMPACT_ATOMS: atom_id res chain seq x y z
N MET A 1 -84.23 -5.64 18.12
CA MET A 1 -83.14 -6.52 17.71
C MET A 1 -82.11 -5.67 16.99
N MET A 2 -81.04 -5.29 17.69
CA MET A 2 -79.97 -4.46 17.20
C MET A 2 -78.77 -5.34 16.79
N HIS A 3 -78.45 -5.33 15.50
CA HIS A 3 -77.27 -6.02 15.02
C HIS A 3 -76.07 -5.05 15.08
N LEU A 4 -75.12 -5.36 15.95
CA LEU A 4 -73.82 -4.70 15.99
C LEU A 4 -72.92 -5.29 14.86
N LEU A 5 -72.38 -4.38 14.00
CA LEU A 5 -71.36 -4.66 13.05
C LEU A 5 -69.97 -4.56 13.73
N PRO A 6 -69.02 -5.46 13.47
CA PRO A 6 -67.67 -5.36 14.02
C PRO A 6 -66.84 -4.29 13.27
N LYS A 7 -66.12 -3.45 14.04
CA LYS A 7 -65.12 -2.49 13.55
C LYS A 7 -63.87 -3.23 13.13
N THR A 8 -63.64 -3.30 11.83
CA THR A 8 -62.37 -3.80 11.27
C THR A 8 -61.28 -2.78 11.51
N LEU A 9 -60.33 -3.14 12.37
CA LEU A 9 -59.15 -2.32 12.67
C LEU A 9 -58.11 -2.58 11.58
N CYS A 10 -57.92 -1.56 10.70
CA CYS A 10 -56.93 -1.61 9.63
C CYS A 10 -55.53 -1.24 10.24
N PHE A 11 -54.69 -2.25 10.46
CA PHE A 11 -53.29 -1.98 10.84
C PHE A 11 -52.50 -1.54 9.62
N LEU A 12 -52.14 -0.24 9.60
CA LEU A 12 -51.24 0.31 8.62
C LEU A 12 -49.83 -0.06 9.03
N LEU A 13 -49.23 -1.07 8.39
CA LEU A 13 -47.82 -1.40 8.52
C LEU A 13 -46.99 -0.35 7.78
N ILE A 14 -46.46 0.63 8.53
CA ILE A 14 -45.48 1.55 8.02
C ILE A 14 -44.17 0.82 7.95
N SER A 15 -43.82 0.28 6.77
CA SER A 15 -42.50 -0.25 6.47
C SER A 15 -41.53 0.94 6.33
N THR A 16 -40.77 1.25 7.39
CA THR A 16 -39.62 2.13 7.31
C THR A 16 -38.50 1.38 6.63
N ALA A 17 -38.39 1.51 5.31
CA ALA A 17 -37.19 1.09 4.61
C ALA A 17 -36.01 1.97 5.10
N LEU A 18 -35.19 1.41 5.98
CA LEU A 18 -33.91 1.99 6.38
C LEU A 18 -33.00 1.97 5.15
N CYS A 19 -32.99 3.07 4.41
CA CYS A 19 -32.05 3.30 3.32
C CYS A 19 -30.68 3.49 3.95
N LEU A 20 -29.94 2.39 4.14
CA LEU A 20 -28.52 2.43 4.53
C LEU A 20 -27.79 3.06 3.35
N ALA A 21 -27.63 4.38 3.37
CA ALA A 21 -26.76 5.06 2.44
C ALA A 21 -25.34 4.48 2.62
N LEU A 22 -24.92 3.66 1.66
CA LEU A 22 -23.52 3.30 1.50
C LEU A 22 -22.77 4.61 1.21
N LEU A 23 -22.37 5.30 2.27
CA LEU A 23 -21.37 6.35 2.13
C LEU A 23 -20.17 5.70 1.45
N PRO A 24 -19.64 6.30 0.36
CA PRO A 24 -18.38 5.80 -0.17
C PRO A 24 -17.42 5.82 1.00
N ALA A 25 -16.79 4.68 1.28
CA ALA A 25 -15.70 4.63 2.25
C ALA A 25 -14.66 5.62 1.72
N SER A 26 -14.70 6.84 2.26
CA SER A 26 -13.60 7.80 2.06
C SER A 26 -12.39 7.06 2.58
N ALA A 27 -11.49 6.68 1.70
CA ALA A 27 -10.25 6.06 2.10
C ALA A 27 -9.60 7.04 3.08
N LEU A 28 -9.58 6.66 4.36
CA LEU A 28 -8.92 7.47 5.38
C LEU A 28 -7.45 7.53 5.00
N ALA A 29 -6.83 8.69 5.19
CA ALA A 29 -5.38 8.80 5.04
C ALA A 29 -4.71 7.81 6.00
N GLY A 30 -3.76 7.01 5.50
CA GLY A 30 -3.12 6.00 6.33
C GLY A 30 -2.26 5.02 5.55
N GLU A 31 -1.66 4.10 6.28
CA GLU A 31 -0.91 3.00 5.69
C GLU A 31 -1.83 2.11 4.85
N GLY A 32 -1.30 1.61 3.74
CA GLY A 32 -1.95 0.56 2.97
C GLY A 32 -2.03 -0.74 3.75
N SER A 33 -3.00 -1.57 3.37
CA SER A 33 -3.23 -2.81 4.08
C SER A 33 -2.07 -3.81 3.92
N TRP A 34 -2.02 -4.78 4.82
CA TRP A 34 -1.03 -5.85 4.74
C TRP A 34 -1.21 -6.66 3.44
N GLU A 35 -2.43 -6.91 3.02
CA GLU A 35 -2.77 -7.66 1.81
C GLU A 35 -2.30 -6.94 0.55
N GLU A 36 -2.41 -5.61 0.48
CA GLU A 36 -1.87 -4.82 -0.63
C GLU A 36 -0.34 -4.92 -0.71
N GLN A 37 0.33 -4.89 0.43
CA GLN A 37 1.78 -4.98 0.50
C GLN A 37 2.25 -6.38 0.10
N GLU A 38 1.60 -7.44 0.59
CA GLU A 38 1.87 -8.82 0.24
C GLU A 38 1.67 -9.07 -1.26
N GLU A 39 0.56 -8.61 -1.85
CA GLU A 39 0.31 -8.70 -3.29
C GLU A 39 1.45 -8.06 -4.09
N ALA A 40 1.91 -6.87 -3.68
CA ALA A 40 3.00 -6.20 -4.37
C ALA A 40 4.32 -6.96 -4.29
N VAL A 41 4.62 -7.60 -3.14
CA VAL A 41 5.80 -8.46 -2.98
C VAL A 41 5.70 -9.72 -3.83
N LEU A 42 4.55 -10.36 -3.88
CA LEU A 42 4.32 -11.53 -4.73
C LEU A 42 4.54 -11.20 -6.22
N LEU A 43 3.99 -10.08 -6.68
CA LEU A 43 4.18 -9.60 -8.06
C LEU A 43 5.64 -9.25 -8.37
N LEU A 44 6.37 -8.66 -7.42
CA LEU A 44 7.79 -8.39 -7.56
C LEU A 44 8.59 -9.69 -7.68
N ASN A 45 8.30 -10.67 -6.82
CA ASN A 45 9.02 -11.93 -6.80
C ASN A 45 8.70 -12.79 -8.02
N ASP A 46 7.46 -12.80 -8.50
CA ASP A 46 7.08 -13.41 -9.77
C ASP A 46 7.87 -12.79 -10.97
N LEU A 47 8.02 -11.46 -10.98
CA LEU A 47 8.85 -10.79 -11.98
C LEU A 47 10.31 -11.25 -11.91
N ARG A 48 10.88 -11.38 -10.71
CA ARG A 48 12.26 -11.84 -10.49
C ARG A 48 12.44 -13.29 -10.94
N GLU A 49 11.54 -14.17 -10.55
CA GLU A 49 11.58 -15.60 -10.92
C GLU A 49 11.51 -15.81 -12.43
N ARG A 50 10.67 -15.05 -13.13
CA ARG A 50 10.62 -15.06 -14.62
C ARG A 50 11.93 -14.62 -15.27
N GLN A 51 12.79 -13.91 -14.56
CA GLN A 51 14.12 -13.51 -15.02
C GLN A 51 15.24 -14.43 -14.45
N GLY A 52 14.87 -15.56 -13.84
CA GLY A 52 15.81 -16.53 -13.28
C GLY A 52 16.52 -16.04 -12.00
N LEU A 53 15.94 -15.04 -11.31
CA LEU A 53 16.49 -14.47 -10.07
C LEU A 53 15.80 -15.06 -8.84
N ALA A 54 16.53 -15.21 -7.75
CA ALA A 54 15.94 -15.60 -6.47
C ALA A 54 14.94 -14.56 -5.98
N PRO A 55 13.82 -15.00 -5.35
CA PRO A 55 12.88 -14.08 -4.73
C PRO A 55 13.55 -13.32 -3.58
N LEU A 56 13.06 -12.11 -3.32
CA LEU A 56 13.47 -11.30 -2.19
C LEU A 56 12.71 -11.74 -0.94
N HIS A 57 13.42 -11.75 0.18
CA HIS A 57 12.81 -11.97 1.48
C HIS A 57 12.05 -10.72 1.92
N TRP A 58 10.81 -10.89 2.30
CA TRP A 58 9.97 -9.87 2.92
C TRP A 58 9.50 -10.34 4.28
N ASN A 59 9.68 -9.51 5.31
CA ASN A 59 9.18 -9.76 6.65
C ASN A 59 8.41 -8.53 7.13
N PRO A 60 7.06 -8.62 7.27
CA PRO A 60 6.21 -7.51 7.65
C PRO A 60 6.48 -6.93 9.05
N SER A 61 7.22 -7.67 9.89
CA SER A 61 7.58 -7.26 11.25
C SER A 61 9.05 -6.84 11.37
N SER A 62 9.77 -6.69 10.26
CA SER A 62 11.18 -6.31 10.26
C SER A 62 11.39 -4.80 10.41
N GLN A 63 12.57 -4.41 10.89
CA GLN A 63 13.00 -3.01 10.88
C GLN A 63 13.02 -2.41 9.46
N LEU A 64 13.36 -3.22 8.44
CA LEU A 64 13.32 -2.79 7.05
C LEU A 64 11.90 -2.44 6.60
N GLN A 65 10.91 -3.21 7.04
CA GLN A 65 9.51 -2.91 6.76
C GLN A 65 9.06 -1.62 7.46
N GLU A 66 9.48 -1.39 8.72
CA GLU A 66 9.20 -0.13 9.42
C GLU A 66 9.87 1.06 8.73
N ALA A 67 11.10 0.92 8.26
CA ALA A 67 11.77 1.93 7.46
C ALA A 67 10.98 2.27 6.17
N ALA A 68 10.44 1.25 5.49
CA ALA A 68 9.58 1.44 4.33
C ALA A 68 8.29 2.18 4.68
N ARG A 69 7.64 1.86 5.82
CA ARG A 69 6.44 2.58 6.30
C ARG A 69 6.73 4.06 6.59
N VAL A 70 7.86 4.36 7.21
CA VAL A 70 8.29 5.76 7.43
C VAL A 70 8.45 6.47 6.10
N ARG A 71 9.15 5.86 5.15
CA ARG A 71 9.36 6.45 3.82
C ARG A 71 8.06 6.63 3.04
N ALA A 72 7.10 5.69 3.12
CA ALA A 72 5.80 5.83 2.49
C ALA A 72 5.06 7.10 2.95
N ARG A 73 5.10 7.39 4.26
CA ARG A 73 4.54 8.63 4.84
C ARG A 73 5.30 9.89 4.41
N GLU A 74 6.61 9.80 4.28
CA GLU A 74 7.45 10.92 3.85
C GLU A 74 7.20 11.28 2.39
N ILE A 75 7.18 10.31 1.48
CA ILE A 75 6.91 10.55 0.05
C ILE A 75 5.48 11.03 -0.22
N ALA A 76 4.53 10.71 0.64
CA ALA A 76 3.17 11.26 0.57
C ALA A 76 3.13 12.77 0.92
N ARG A 77 4.08 13.26 1.71
CA ARG A 77 4.24 14.70 2.03
C ARG A 77 5.10 15.43 1.01
N SER A 78 6.14 14.77 0.53
CA SER A 78 7.09 15.32 -0.43
C SER A 78 7.64 14.19 -1.30
N PHE A 79 7.10 14.07 -2.52
CA PHE A 79 7.48 13.00 -3.44
C PHE A 79 8.90 13.21 -3.97
N SER A 80 9.87 12.64 -3.27
CA SER A 80 11.29 12.80 -3.56
C SER A 80 12.12 11.68 -2.96
N HIS A 81 13.27 11.39 -3.57
CA HIS A 81 14.36 10.59 -2.97
C HIS A 81 15.14 11.34 -1.89
N THR A 82 14.87 12.62 -1.71
CA THR A 82 15.35 13.41 -0.56
C THR A 82 14.26 13.41 0.50
N ARG A 83 14.61 13.11 1.74
CA ARG A 83 13.68 13.10 2.86
C ARG A 83 13.22 14.52 3.22
N PRO A 84 12.06 14.69 3.89
CA PRO A 84 11.57 16.02 4.27
C PRO A 84 12.54 16.84 5.15
N ASP A 85 13.45 16.17 5.85
CA ASP A 85 14.50 16.80 6.66
C ASP A 85 15.78 17.16 5.87
N GLY A 86 15.79 16.93 4.56
CA GLY A 86 16.90 17.21 3.65
C GLY A 86 17.94 16.09 3.55
N ARG A 87 17.82 15.01 4.33
CA ARG A 87 18.74 13.85 4.25
C ARG A 87 18.46 12.98 3.02
N SER A 88 19.45 12.18 2.64
CA SER A 88 19.26 11.13 1.63
C SER A 88 18.20 10.12 2.07
N CYS A 89 17.44 9.55 1.13
CA CYS A 89 16.47 8.49 1.41
C CYS A 89 17.10 7.28 2.12
N GLY A 90 18.35 6.93 1.81
CA GLY A 90 19.06 5.84 2.47
C GLY A 90 19.28 6.06 3.98
N SER A 91 19.28 7.31 4.46
CA SER A 91 19.43 7.59 5.90
C SER A 91 18.31 7.02 6.78
N VAL A 92 17.19 6.60 6.20
CA VAL A 92 16.17 5.87 6.94
C VAL A 92 16.70 4.53 7.47
N LEU A 93 17.60 3.89 6.74
CA LEU A 93 18.22 2.63 7.19
C LEU A 93 19.08 2.86 8.43
N ASP A 94 19.81 4.00 8.49
CA ASP A 94 20.61 4.39 9.65
C ASP A 94 19.71 4.67 10.87
N ASP A 95 18.56 5.33 10.67
CA ASP A 95 17.59 5.62 11.75
C ASP A 95 17.06 4.33 12.42
N PHE A 96 17.04 3.21 11.68
CA PHE A 96 16.62 1.89 12.20
C PHE A 96 17.80 0.98 12.54
N GLY A 97 19.04 1.46 12.48
CA GLY A 97 20.24 0.67 12.76
C GLY A 97 20.43 -0.51 11.82
N ILE A 98 19.97 -0.39 10.57
CA ILE A 98 20.04 -1.45 9.57
C ILE A 98 21.40 -1.39 8.86
N ALA A 99 22.25 -2.37 9.12
CA ALA A 99 23.50 -2.52 8.37
C ALA A 99 23.22 -3.10 6.98
N PHE A 100 23.92 -2.58 5.97
CA PHE A 100 23.81 -3.03 4.59
C PHE A 100 25.14 -2.88 3.84
N SER A 101 25.35 -3.72 2.85
CA SER A 101 26.43 -3.57 1.86
C SER A 101 25.93 -2.92 0.56
N ARG A 102 24.64 -3.02 0.30
CA ARG A 102 23.97 -2.44 -0.88
C ARG A 102 22.52 -2.13 -0.57
N TRP A 103 22.02 -1.03 -1.12
CA TRP A 103 20.61 -0.68 -1.03
C TRP A 103 20.13 0.03 -2.30
N GLY A 104 18.80 0.12 -2.46
CA GLY A 104 18.15 0.88 -3.52
C GLY A 104 16.73 1.26 -3.13
N GLU A 105 16.20 2.31 -3.73
CA GLU A 105 14.84 2.79 -3.48
C GLU A 105 14.07 2.95 -4.80
N ASN A 106 12.84 2.46 -4.84
CA ASN A 106 11.86 2.77 -5.86
C ASN A 106 10.67 3.49 -5.21
N ILE A 107 10.23 4.60 -5.80
CA ILE A 107 9.02 5.31 -5.38
C ILE A 107 8.06 5.47 -6.57
N ALA A 108 6.76 5.41 -6.29
CA ALA A 108 5.70 5.69 -7.26
C ALA A 108 4.49 6.29 -6.55
N TYR A 109 3.68 7.04 -7.27
CA TYR A 109 2.37 7.45 -6.81
C TYR A 109 1.38 7.57 -7.96
N GLY A 110 0.11 7.54 -7.63
CA GLY A 110 -0.97 7.77 -8.58
C GLY A 110 -2.34 7.58 -7.96
N THR A 111 -3.35 8.10 -8.64
CA THR A 111 -4.74 7.96 -8.20
C THR A 111 -5.16 6.50 -8.27
N ARG A 112 -5.65 5.94 -7.15
CA ARG A 112 -6.07 4.55 -6.99
C ARG A 112 -5.01 3.57 -7.52
N MET A 113 -3.75 3.82 -7.19
CA MET A 113 -2.63 3.01 -7.66
C MET A 113 -2.61 1.67 -6.92
N THR A 114 -3.03 0.62 -7.61
CA THR A 114 -3.01 -0.76 -7.09
C THR A 114 -1.59 -1.34 -7.07
N PRO A 115 -1.33 -2.43 -6.30
CA PRO A 115 -0.06 -3.16 -6.34
C PRO A 115 0.42 -3.47 -7.76
N ALA A 116 -0.45 -4.03 -8.59
CA ALA A 116 -0.13 -4.38 -9.98
C ALA A 116 0.24 -3.16 -10.83
N ARG A 117 -0.41 -2.00 -10.61
CA ARG A 117 -0.07 -0.76 -11.31
C ARG A 117 1.27 -0.19 -10.85
N ALA A 118 1.60 -0.28 -9.56
CA ALA A 118 2.89 0.16 -9.04
C ALA A 118 4.03 -0.69 -9.60
N ILE A 119 3.96 -2.01 -9.49
CA ILE A 119 4.95 -2.94 -10.04
C ILE A 119 5.06 -2.77 -11.57
N GLY A 120 3.94 -2.66 -12.29
CA GLY A 120 3.92 -2.44 -13.73
C GLY A 120 4.54 -1.08 -14.14
N SER A 121 4.36 -0.04 -13.35
CA SER A 121 4.98 1.27 -13.56
C SER A 121 6.51 1.18 -13.45
N TRP A 122 7.01 0.60 -12.35
CA TRP A 122 8.44 0.40 -12.13
C TRP A 122 9.06 -0.53 -13.18
N SER A 123 8.35 -1.57 -13.62
CA SER A 123 8.85 -2.50 -14.65
C SER A 123 9.11 -1.82 -16.00
N ARG A 124 8.42 -0.72 -16.32
CA ARG A 124 8.59 0.06 -17.55
C ARG A 124 9.62 1.17 -17.45
N SER A 125 10.08 1.50 -16.26
CA SER A 125 11.13 2.51 -16.00
C SER A 125 12.47 1.80 -15.84
N GLN A 126 13.47 2.14 -16.66
CA GLN A 126 14.75 1.47 -16.64
C GLN A 126 15.38 1.41 -15.26
N GLY A 127 15.58 2.56 -14.59
CA GLY A 127 16.24 2.59 -13.28
C GLY A 127 15.47 1.85 -12.18
N HIS A 128 14.13 1.96 -12.16
CA HIS A 128 13.32 1.22 -11.19
C HIS A 128 13.35 -0.28 -11.47
N ARG A 129 13.31 -0.68 -12.75
CA ARG A 129 13.42 -2.08 -13.16
C ARG A 129 14.78 -2.67 -12.78
N GLU A 130 15.86 -1.92 -12.97
CA GLU A 130 17.21 -2.32 -12.57
C GLU A 130 17.28 -2.63 -11.07
N ASN A 131 16.66 -1.80 -10.22
CA ASN A 131 16.56 -2.09 -8.78
C ASN A 131 15.77 -3.38 -8.51
N MET A 132 14.61 -3.57 -9.14
CA MET A 132 13.80 -4.78 -8.93
C MET A 132 14.53 -6.06 -9.37
N LEU A 133 15.38 -5.97 -10.38
CA LEU A 133 16.09 -7.10 -10.98
C LEU A 133 17.57 -7.17 -10.57
N GLU A 134 18.04 -6.34 -9.65
CA GLU A 134 19.43 -6.43 -9.13
C GLU A 134 19.63 -7.81 -8.47
N PRO A 135 20.52 -8.65 -9.02
CA PRO A 135 20.68 -10.03 -8.54
C PRO A 135 21.29 -10.16 -7.15
N ARG A 136 21.92 -9.09 -6.66
CA ARG A 136 22.55 -9.07 -5.34
C ARG A 136 21.61 -8.71 -4.22
N PHE A 137 20.45 -8.09 -4.48
CA PHE A 137 19.48 -7.84 -3.43
C PHE A 137 18.91 -9.14 -2.86
N ARG A 138 18.68 -9.15 -1.55
CA ARG A 138 18.18 -10.29 -0.78
C ARG A 138 16.90 -10.00 -0.02
N GLU A 139 16.72 -8.76 0.40
CA GLU A 139 15.60 -8.32 1.23
C GLU A 139 14.88 -7.14 0.58
N VAL A 140 13.58 -7.02 0.84
CA VAL A 140 12.76 -5.87 0.47
C VAL A 140 11.87 -5.44 1.63
N GLY A 141 11.84 -4.12 1.90
CA GLY A 141 10.76 -3.46 2.61
C GLY A 141 9.83 -2.80 1.60
N LEU A 142 8.54 -3.07 1.68
CA LEU A 142 7.56 -2.56 0.74
C LEU A 142 6.35 -2.02 1.47
N ALA A 143 6.01 -0.76 1.25
CA ALA A 143 4.88 -0.11 1.92
C ALA A 143 4.11 0.79 0.97
N SER A 144 2.87 1.10 1.34
CA SER A 144 2.07 2.12 0.69
C SER A 144 1.44 3.06 1.70
N TRP A 145 1.08 4.26 1.23
CA TRP A 145 0.36 5.27 1.98
C TRP A 145 -0.76 5.86 1.13
N HIS A 146 -1.96 5.95 1.70
CA HIS A 146 -3.14 6.57 1.10
C HIS A 146 -3.29 7.99 1.66
N ASP A 147 -3.45 9.00 0.81
CA ASP A 147 -3.55 10.41 1.25
C ASP A 147 -4.99 10.86 1.61
N GLY A 148 -5.96 9.96 1.52
CA GLY A 148 -7.37 10.27 1.73
C GLY A 148 -8.05 11.02 0.57
N GLN A 149 -7.30 11.46 -0.44
CA GLN A 149 -7.81 12.10 -1.66
C GLN A 149 -7.87 11.12 -2.84
N GLY A 150 -7.53 9.86 -2.58
CA GLY A 150 -7.52 8.78 -3.56
C GLY A 150 -6.16 8.56 -4.22
N ASN A 151 -5.10 9.26 -3.83
CA ASN A 151 -3.77 8.93 -4.27
C ASN A 151 -3.14 7.90 -3.34
N VAL A 152 -2.37 7.00 -3.93
CA VAL A 152 -1.60 5.98 -3.22
C VAL A 152 -0.13 6.13 -3.59
N TYR A 153 0.71 6.23 -2.59
CA TYR A 153 2.16 6.36 -2.67
C TYR A 153 2.78 5.03 -2.31
N TRP A 154 3.66 4.52 -3.17
CA TRP A 154 4.31 3.22 -3.02
C TRP A 154 5.82 3.39 -2.89
N ILE A 155 6.43 2.57 -2.06
CA ILE A 155 7.87 2.53 -1.83
C ILE A 155 8.37 1.08 -1.82
N GLN A 156 9.53 0.86 -2.41
CA GLN A 156 10.35 -0.34 -2.22
C GLN A 156 11.72 0.10 -1.71
N ILE A 157 12.20 -0.53 -0.65
CA ILE A 157 13.58 -0.42 -0.19
C ILE A 157 14.21 -1.79 -0.29
N PHE A 158 15.20 -1.91 -1.15
CA PHE A 158 15.94 -3.14 -1.38
C PHE A 158 17.25 -3.11 -0.60
N LEU A 159 17.70 -4.25 -0.10
CA LEU A 159 18.99 -4.33 0.52
C LEU A 159 19.67 -5.71 0.41
N THR A 160 20.98 -5.67 0.64
CA THR A 160 21.86 -6.82 0.94
C THR A 160 22.63 -6.47 2.18
N ARG A 161 22.67 -7.36 3.13
CA ARG A 161 23.53 -7.24 4.32
C ARG A 161 24.96 -7.62 4.02
#